data_5a46c9c31574a281cff3ef14dc1706c4
#
_entry.id   5a46c9c31574a281cff3ef14dc1706c4
#
_cell.length_a   1.000
_cell.length_b   1.000
_cell.length_c   1.000
_cell.angle_alpha   90.00
_cell.angle_beta   90.00
_cell.angle_gamma   90.00
#
_symmetry.space_group_name_H-M   'P 1'
#
loop_
_entity.id
_entity.type
_entity.pdbx_description
1 polymer ?
#
loop_
_entity_poly.entity_id
_entity_poly.type
_entity_poly.pdbx_seq_one_letter_code
_entity_poly.pdbx_strand_id
1 'polypeptide(L)'
;MKNNTIKIKAFLCLLLLMCGWVSVQAQQVLTVKGVVVDALKEPLPGASVQVVGMSTGTVTDLDGNFSLQVPKGKTIAVSFIGYVTQELTVNQNQSNLTIQLKDDSKQLNEVVVIGYGTVEKKDLTGSIQSVTSKELSKLVTTDVTETLNGRVGGVLVNKTSNRPGSDTKIEIRGINSFNFSNEPLYVIDGVPSQTGMRHLNSADIESIDILKDASSSAIYGSRGANGVVIITTKGANKRQGFNIDYSGYVGFKTPTRIPEMIGNMGNGLEYVDYRTALWKKKYGDASLSRPDFLTDDEKRRIKHGEYYDWLRELSQNALTTSHSVSATGGTDKLSFSFGLGYLKDDGMVGDESFERITANIGLEYRFSDKFKTGINSYVSLNNTNEGANDALINAYFLPPTVSPYDKDGSYLFNCQPTSSKINPFVQIENNKREKEANYTNFSGYLEY
;
A
#
# COMPACT_ATOMS: atom_id res chain seq x y z
N MET A 1 49.66 -14.26 29.08
CA MET A 1 48.48 -14.61 28.31
C MET A 1 47.87 -16.00 28.58
N LYS A 2 48.49 -16.86 29.43
CA LYS A 2 48.00 -18.23 29.71
C LYS A 2 46.86 -18.32 30.75
N ASN A 3 46.65 -17.32 31.59
CA ASN A 3 45.65 -17.37 32.69
C ASN A 3 44.23 -16.97 32.30
N ASN A 4 44.03 -16.25 31.20
CA ASN A 4 42.67 -15.83 30.78
C ASN A 4 41.93 -16.92 30.02
N THR A 5 42.62 -17.81 29.30
CA THR A 5 42.03 -18.94 28.58
C THR A 5 41.47 -20.02 29.51
N ILE A 6 42.03 -20.19 30.70
CA ILE A 6 41.54 -21.15 31.71
C ILE A 6 40.25 -20.62 32.34
N LYS A 7 40.17 -19.33 32.64
CA LYS A 7 38.95 -18.69 33.19
C LYS A 7 37.78 -18.72 32.21
N ILE A 8 38.02 -18.51 30.90
CA ILE A 8 37.01 -18.58 29.87
C ILE A 8 36.51 -20.02 29.69
N LYS A 9 37.41 -21.02 29.71
CA LYS A 9 37.00 -22.44 29.62
C LYS A 9 36.21 -22.88 30.84
N ALA A 10 36.60 -22.45 32.06
CA ALA A 10 35.85 -22.73 33.28
C ALA A 10 34.47 -22.06 33.28
N PHE A 11 34.35 -20.84 32.77
CA PHE A 11 33.05 -20.14 32.61
C PHE A 11 32.15 -20.82 31.59
N LEU A 12 32.71 -21.30 30.46
CA LEU A 12 31.95 -22.05 29.44
C LEU A 12 31.48 -23.41 29.97
N CYS A 13 32.30 -24.13 30.75
CA CYS A 13 31.90 -25.37 31.41
C CYS A 13 30.81 -25.15 32.48
N LEU A 14 30.86 -24.04 33.22
CA LEU A 14 29.83 -23.68 34.20
C LEU A 14 28.51 -23.33 33.51
N LEU A 15 28.57 -22.65 32.36
CA LEU A 15 27.39 -22.33 31.54
C LEU A 15 26.75 -23.58 30.95
N LEU A 16 27.54 -24.55 30.49
CA LEU A 16 27.07 -25.86 29.99
C LEU A 16 26.45 -26.72 31.10
N LEU A 17 26.99 -26.66 32.34
CA LEU A 17 26.42 -27.35 33.49
C LEU A 17 25.10 -26.71 33.96
N MET A 18 24.92 -25.40 33.82
CA MET A 18 23.63 -24.74 34.11
C MET A 18 22.53 -25.05 33.07
N CYS A 19 22.89 -25.28 31.80
CA CYS A 19 21.93 -25.70 30.77
C CYS A 19 21.46 -27.16 30.91
N GLY A 20 22.13 -27.99 31.68
CA GLY A 20 21.81 -29.43 31.89
C GLY A 20 20.64 -29.70 32.84
N TRP A 21 20.09 -28.70 33.55
CA TRP A 21 18.97 -28.87 34.50
C TRP A 21 17.62 -28.44 33.98
N VAL A 22 17.41 -28.44 32.68
CA VAL A 22 16.06 -28.34 32.15
C VAL A 22 15.40 -29.71 32.29
N SER A 23 14.65 -29.88 33.38
CA SER A 23 13.81 -31.05 33.61
C SER A 23 12.77 -31.07 32.46
N VAL A 24 12.94 -31.94 31.50
CA VAL A 24 11.87 -32.27 30.50
C VAL A 24 10.77 -32.97 31.30
N GLN A 25 9.80 -32.21 31.75
CA GLN A 25 8.56 -32.78 32.28
C GLN A 25 7.81 -33.38 31.07
N ALA A 26 7.71 -34.70 31.01
CA ALA A 26 6.86 -35.38 30.06
C ALA A 26 5.43 -34.86 30.26
N GLN A 27 4.93 -34.04 29.33
CA GLN A 27 3.56 -33.54 29.35
C GLN A 27 2.63 -34.74 29.22
N GLN A 28 1.72 -34.91 30.18
CA GLN A 28 0.70 -35.94 30.12
C GLN A 28 -0.22 -35.65 28.93
N VAL A 29 -0.18 -36.53 27.93
CA VAL A 29 -1.02 -36.43 26.74
C VAL A 29 -2.33 -37.15 27.02
N LEU A 30 -3.44 -36.48 26.79
CA LEU A 30 -4.81 -36.95 26.94
C LEU A 30 -5.40 -37.25 25.55
N THR A 31 -6.22 -38.27 25.45
CA THR A 31 -6.96 -38.58 24.24
C THR A 31 -8.38 -38.07 24.34
N VAL A 32 -8.76 -37.20 23.39
CA VAL A 32 -10.13 -36.67 23.27
C VAL A 32 -10.75 -37.25 22.02
N LYS A 33 -11.89 -37.93 22.21
CA LYS A 33 -12.74 -38.45 21.13
C LYS A 33 -14.13 -37.86 21.26
N GLY A 34 -14.73 -37.48 20.16
CA GLY A 34 -16.04 -36.88 20.17
C GLY A 34 -16.65 -36.74 18.78
N VAL A 35 -17.82 -36.16 18.74
CA VAL A 35 -18.60 -35.86 17.54
C VAL A 35 -18.84 -34.35 17.49
N VAL A 36 -18.71 -33.76 16.31
CA VAL A 36 -19.07 -32.36 16.05
C VAL A 36 -20.38 -32.34 15.28
N VAL A 37 -21.35 -31.60 15.81
CA VAL A 37 -22.72 -31.51 15.26
C VAL A 37 -23.16 -30.05 15.15
N ASP A 38 -24.14 -29.79 14.30
CA ASP A 38 -24.82 -28.51 14.16
C ASP A 38 -25.93 -28.30 15.22
N ALA A 39 -26.69 -27.17 15.09
CA ALA A 39 -27.79 -26.84 15.96
C ALA A 39 -28.98 -27.86 15.88
N LEU A 40 -29.12 -28.56 14.74
CA LEU A 40 -30.12 -29.59 14.51
C LEU A 40 -29.65 -30.99 14.92
N LYS A 41 -28.41 -31.10 15.44
CA LYS A 41 -27.71 -32.34 15.81
C LYS A 41 -27.31 -33.18 14.61
N GLU A 42 -27.18 -32.59 13.40
CA GLU A 42 -26.62 -33.25 12.25
C GLU A 42 -25.09 -33.24 12.32
N PRO A 43 -24.41 -34.36 11.95
CA PRO A 43 -22.96 -34.41 11.99
C PRO A 43 -22.32 -33.43 10.99
N LEU A 44 -21.22 -32.80 11.38
CA LEU A 44 -20.45 -31.86 10.54
C LEU A 44 -19.16 -32.53 10.07
N PRO A 45 -19.13 -33.12 8.86
CA PRO A 45 -17.92 -33.69 8.28
C PRO A 45 -16.95 -32.60 7.83
N GLY A 46 -15.65 -32.81 8.06
CA GLY A 46 -14.61 -31.88 7.67
C GLY A 46 -14.43 -30.69 8.63
N ALA A 47 -15.06 -30.70 9.80
CA ALA A 47 -14.79 -29.69 10.82
C ALA A 47 -13.37 -29.81 11.36
N SER A 48 -12.66 -28.69 11.49
CA SER A 48 -11.30 -28.64 12.00
C SER A 48 -11.28 -28.63 13.52
N VAL A 49 -10.51 -29.53 14.12
CA VAL A 49 -10.26 -29.62 15.57
C VAL A 49 -8.78 -29.44 15.81
N GLN A 50 -8.36 -28.31 16.39
CA GLN A 50 -6.95 -27.95 16.56
C GLN A 50 -6.63 -27.58 18.00
N VAL A 51 -5.42 -27.91 18.46
CA VAL A 51 -4.94 -27.47 19.78
C VAL A 51 -4.44 -26.01 19.66
N VAL A 52 -5.00 -25.12 20.46
CA VAL A 52 -4.65 -23.70 20.43
C VAL A 52 -3.17 -23.51 20.76
N GLY A 53 -2.46 -22.80 19.87
CA GLY A 53 -1.02 -22.52 20.01
C GLY A 53 -0.09 -23.69 19.63
N MET A 54 -0.61 -24.74 18.96
CA MET A 54 0.16 -25.88 18.46
C MET A 54 -0.23 -26.20 17.01
N SER A 55 0.66 -26.87 16.27
CA SER A 55 0.37 -27.37 14.92
C SER A 55 -0.41 -28.71 14.92
N THR A 56 -0.78 -29.20 16.09
CA THR A 56 -1.48 -30.48 16.27
C THR A 56 -2.99 -30.27 16.09
N GLY A 57 -3.58 -31.00 15.13
CA GLY A 57 -5.01 -30.95 14.83
C GLY A 57 -5.47 -32.16 14.03
N THR A 58 -6.78 -32.28 13.88
CA THR A 58 -7.44 -33.30 13.07
C THR A 58 -8.69 -32.70 12.40
N VAL A 59 -9.30 -33.43 11.48
CA VAL A 59 -10.62 -33.08 10.90
C VAL A 59 -11.61 -34.19 11.21
N THR A 60 -12.89 -33.85 11.27
CA THR A 60 -13.97 -34.82 11.49
C THR A 60 -14.20 -35.69 10.25
N ASP A 61 -14.58 -36.95 10.48
CA ASP A 61 -15.00 -37.88 9.44
C ASP A 61 -16.42 -37.61 8.91
N LEU A 62 -16.94 -38.51 8.05
CA LEU A 62 -18.28 -38.35 7.44
C LEU A 62 -19.41 -38.36 8.47
N ASP A 63 -19.21 -39.00 9.63
CA ASP A 63 -20.16 -39.03 10.75
C ASP A 63 -19.87 -37.95 11.80
N GLY A 64 -19.00 -37.01 11.49
CA GLY A 64 -18.63 -35.93 12.38
C GLY A 64 -17.70 -36.32 13.53
N ASN A 65 -17.16 -37.57 13.57
CA ASN A 65 -16.31 -38.01 14.65
C ASN A 65 -14.86 -37.52 14.49
N PHE A 66 -14.21 -37.29 15.64
CA PHE A 66 -12.79 -36.96 15.68
C PHE A 66 -12.08 -37.66 16.83
N SER A 67 -10.76 -37.80 16.69
CA SER A 67 -9.87 -38.27 17.75
C SER A 67 -8.59 -37.47 17.72
N LEU A 68 -8.25 -36.81 18.83
CA LEU A 68 -7.09 -35.93 18.94
C LEU A 68 -6.34 -36.19 20.24
N GLN A 69 -5.00 -36.18 20.16
CA GLN A 69 -4.13 -36.19 21.33
C GLN A 69 -3.80 -34.79 21.76
N VAL A 70 -4.14 -34.45 23.01
CA VAL A 70 -4.04 -33.11 23.55
C VAL A 70 -3.24 -33.11 24.87
N PRO A 71 -2.22 -32.27 25.03
CA PRO A 71 -1.57 -32.12 26.32
C PRO A 71 -2.54 -31.63 27.39
N LYS A 72 -2.48 -32.19 28.61
CA LYS A 72 -3.34 -31.83 29.73
C LYS A 72 -3.32 -30.33 30.00
N GLY A 73 -4.49 -29.72 30.16
CA GLY A 73 -4.66 -28.30 30.42
C GLY A 73 -4.60 -27.41 29.17
N LYS A 74 -4.49 -27.98 27.97
CA LYS A 74 -4.58 -27.23 26.71
C LYS A 74 -6.01 -27.12 26.21
N THR A 75 -6.25 -26.05 25.43
CA THR A 75 -7.55 -25.77 24.82
C THR A 75 -7.57 -26.27 23.39
N ILE A 76 -8.65 -26.96 22.99
CA ILE A 76 -8.94 -27.28 21.59
C ILE A 76 -9.93 -26.24 21.04
N ALA A 77 -9.68 -25.80 19.81
CA ALA A 77 -10.60 -24.99 19.03
C ALA A 77 -11.22 -25.83 17.94
N VAL A 78 -12.55 -25.84 17.89
CA VAL A 78 -13.34 -26.54 16.88
C VAL A 78 -14.01 -25.51 15.98
N SER A 79 -13.71 -25.59 14.68
CA SER A 79 -14.19 -24.62 13.69
C SER A 79 -14.69 -25.31 12.43
N PHE A 80 -15.74 -24.76 11.83
CA PHE A 80 -16.28 -25.17 10.55
C PHE A 80 -16.79 -23.95 9.79
N ILE A 81 -16.75 -23.97 8.47
CA ILE A 81 -17.17 -22.85 7.63
C ILE A 81 -18.65 -22.58 7.87
N GLY A 82 -19.00 -21.34 8.24
CA GLY A 82 -20.37 -20.95 8.55
C GLY A 82 -20.79 -21.15 10.01
N TYR A 83 -19.88 -21.55 10.90
CA TYR A 83 -20.15 -21.78 12.31
C TYR A 83 -19.22 -21.01 13.23
N VAL A 84 -19.70 -20.64 14.41
CA VAL A 84 -18.91 -19.98 15.46
C VAL A 84 -17.90 -20.98 16.03
N THR A 85 -16.61 -20.62 16.01
CA THR A 85 -15.55 -21.42 16.61
C THR A 85 -15.82 -21.62 18.09
N GLN A 86 -15.80 -22.87 18.56
CA GLN A 86 -15.95 -23.22 19.96
C GLN A 86 -14.62 -23.68 20.55
N GLU A 87 -14.27 -23.15 21.70
CA GLU A 87 -13.07 -23.51 22.45
C GLU A 87 -13.41 -24.32 23.70
N LEU A 88 -12.65 -25.40 23.94
CA LEU A 88 -12.83 -26.29 25.08
C LEU A 88 -11.48 -26.64 25.71
N THR A 89 -11.33 -26.45 27.01
CA THR A 89 -10.13 -26.83 27.76
C THR A 89 -10.17 -28.29 28.18
N VAL A 90 -9.11 -29.05 27.86
CA VAL A 90 -9.02 -30.49 28.10
C VAL A 90 -8.21 -30.77 29.37
N ASN A 91 -8.90 -31.28 30.43
CA ASN A 91 -8.26 -31.60 31.69
C ASN A 91 -8.20 -33.11 32.00
N GLN A 92 -8.93 -33.92 31.26
CA GLN A 92 -9.01 -35.39 31.41
C GLN A 92 -9.31 -36.08 30.07
N ASN A 93 -9.11 -37.39 30.00
CA ASN A 93 -9.51 -38.16 28.83
C ASN A 93 -11.05 -38.05 28.65
N GLN A 94 -11.45 -37.82 27.39
CA GLN A 94 -12.86 -37.77 27.00
C GLN A 94 -13.10 -38.67 25.79
N SER A 95 -14.04 -39.60 25.91
CA SER A 95 -14.33 -40.57 24.85
C SER A 95 -15.67 -40.39 24.14
N ASN A 96 -16.57 -39.52 24.68
CA ASN A 96 -17.91 -39.28 24.13
C ASN A 96 -18.26 -37.81 24.20
N LEU A 97 -17.38 -36.94 23.69
CA LEU A 97 -17.60 -35.51 23.69
C LEU A 97 -18.49 -35.11 22.53
N THR A 98 -19.65 -34.50 22.78
CA THR A 98 -20.47 -33.90 21.74
C THR A 98 -20.24 -32.40 21.73
N ILE A 99 -19.71 -31.86 20.61
CA ILE A 99 -19.48 -30.43 20.42
C ILE A 99 -20.50 -29.92 19.42
N GLN A 100 -21.43 -29.12 19.91
CA GLN A 100 -22.46 -28.51 19.08
C GLN A 100 -22.01 -27.13 18.64
N LEU A 101 -21.72 -26.95 17.36
CA LEU A 101 -21.42 -25.64 16.79
C LEU A 101 -22.71 -24.86 16.56
N LYS A 102 -22.69 -23.61 16.88
CA LYS A 102 -23.78 -22.67 16.55
C LYS A 102 -23.48 -22.06 15.19
N ASP A 103 -24.52 -21.94 14.38
CA ASP A 103 -24.41 -21.22 13.12
C ASP A 103 -23.81 -19.84 13.40
N ASP A 104 -22.78 -19.49 12.66
CA ASP A 104 -22.30 -18.12 12.62
C ASP A 104 -23.33 -17.27 11.85
N SER A 105 -24.48 -17.05 12.50
CA SER A 105 -25.51 -16.15 11.99
C SER A 105 -25.08 -14.67 12.06
N LYS A 106 -23.89 -14.39 12.54
CA LYS A 106 -23.09 -13.27 12.07
C LYS A 106 -22.55 -13.59 10.65
N GLN A 107 -23.42 -13.90 9.67
CA GLN A 107 -23.24 -13.27 8.37
C GLN A 107 -22.92 -11.83 8.74
N LEU A 108 -21.69 -11.44 8.47
CA LEU A 108 -21.32 -10.06 8.45
C LEU A 108 -22.42 -9.37 7.64
N ASN A 109 -23.39 -8.76 8.31
CA ASN A 109 -24.26 -7.80 7.69
C ASN A 109 -23.29 -6.70 7.27
N GLU A 110 -22.67 -6.88 6.09
CA GLU A 110 -21.86 -5.84 5.47
C GLU A 110 -22.83 -4.69 5.29
N VAL A 111 -22.70 -3.71 6.15
CA VAL A 111 -23.49 -2.51 6.14
C VAL A 111 -22.73 -1.54 5.24
N VAL A 112 -23.36 -1.11 4.19
CA VAL A 112 -22.81 -0.10 3.28
C VAL A 112 -23.43 1.24 3.66
N VAL A 113 -22.60 2.26 3.86
CA VAL A 113 -23.06 3.62 4.06
C VAL A 113 -23.52 4.16 2.71
N ILE A 114 -24.81 4.45 2.55
CA ILE A 114 -25.37 5.04 1.33
C ILE A 114 -26.03 6.36 1.67
N GLY A 115 -25.54 7.43 1.08
CA GLY A 115 -26.08 8.78 1.28
C GLY A 115 -25.98 9.21 2.74
N TYR A 116 -27.10 9.30 3.40
CA TYR A 116 -27.21 9.77 4.79
C TYR A 116 -27.58 8.65 5.78
N GLY A 117 -27.47 7.38 5.37
CA GLY A 117 -27.82 6.24 6.21
C GLY A 117 -27.00 4.99 5.93
N THR A 118 -27.13 3.99 6.78
CA THR A 118 -26.54 2.67 6.62
C THR A 118 -27.60 1.69 6.13
N VAL A 119 -27.34 0.99 5.03
CA VAL A 119 -28.24 -0.04 4.48
C VAL A 119 -27.47 -1.35 4.42
N GLU A 120 -28.11 -2.45 4.78
CA GLU A 120 -27.48 -3.75 4.63
C GLU A 120 -27.22 -4.07 3.15
N LYS A 121 -26.03 -4.55 2.81
CA LYS A 121 -25.63 -4.83 1.43
C LYS A 121 -26.61 -5.74 0.68
N LYS A 122 -27.27 -6.66 1.40
CA LYS A 122 -28.31 -7.56 0.84
C LYS A 122 -29.56 -6.83 0.35
N ASP A 123 -29.85 -5.64 0.91
CA ASP A 123 -31.05 -4.85 0.56
C ASP A 123 -30.80 -3.91 -0.63
N LEU A 124 -29.56 -3.90 -1.14
CA LEU A 124 -29.17 -3.09 -2.27
C LEU A 124 -29.35 -3.87 -3.58
N THR A 125 -30.25 -3.39 -4.42
CA THR A 125 -30.53 -3.98 -5.74
C THR A 125 -29.48 -3.65 -6.80
N GLY A 126 -28.51 -2.78 -6.49
CA GLY A 126 -27.45 -2.31 -7.39
C GLY A 126 -26.15 -3.12 -7.31
N SER A 127 -25.33 -3.05 -8.36
CA SER A 127 -23.99 -3.67 -8.38
C SER A 127 -23.02 -2.85 -7.54
N ILE A 128 -22.86 -3.23 -6.27
CA ILE A 128 -21.90 -2.62 -5.34
C ILE A 128 -20.75 -3.59 -5.15
N GLN A 129 -19.53 -3.07 -5.22
CA GLN A 129 -18.33 -3.82 -4.92
C GLN A 129 -17.57 -3.14 -3.81
N SER A 130 -17.27 -3.90 -2.74
CA SER A 130 -16.58 -3.42 -1.55
C SER A 130 -15.16 -3.96 -1.52
N VAL A 131 -14.23 -3.12 -1.07
CA VAL A 131 -12.83 -3.49 -0.76
C VAL A 131 -12.62 -3.16 0.71
N THR A 132 -12.26 -4.16 1.49
CA THR A 132 -12.11 -4.04 2.95
C THR A 132 -10.69 -3.62 3.36
N SER A 133 -10.51 -3.12 4.58
CA SER A 133 -9.19 -2.75 5.12
C SER A 133 -8.19 -3.92 5.08
N LYS A 134 -8.65 -5.16 5.25
CA LYS A 134 -7.82 -6.37 5.15
C LYS A 134 -7.26 -6.59 3.74
N GLU A 135 -8.01 -6.20 2.72
CA GLU A 135 -7.57 -6.28 1.33
C GLU A 135 -6.68 -5.11 0.96
N LEU A 136 -6.99 -3.90 1.46
CA LEU A 136 -6.18 -2.71 1.28
C LEU A 136 -4.78 -2.87 1.89
N SER A 137 -4.67 -3.46 3.08
CA SER A 137 -3.41 -3.67 3.79
C SER A 137 -2.45 -4.66 3.11
N LYS A 138 -2.92 -5.49 2.16
CA LYS A 138 -2.08 -6.44 1.42
C LYS A 138 -1.18 -5.76 0.37
N LEU A 139 -1.49 -4.53 -0.03
CA LEU A 139 -0.70 -3.77 -0.98
C LEU A 139 0.03 -2.64 -0.29
N VAL A 140 1.33 -2.60 -0.52
CA VAL A 140 2.18 -1.48 -0.13
C VAL A 140 2.15 -0.47 -1.27
N THR A 141 1.40 0.62 -1.08
CA THR A 141 1.29 1.71 -2.05
C THR A 141 1.24 3.06 -1.35
N THR A 142 1.73 4.09 -2.01
CA THR A 142 1.68 5.48 -1.53
C THR A 142 0.34 6.15 -1.82
N ASP A 143 -0.41 5.62 -2.80
CA ASP A 143 -1.74 6.10 -3.20
C ASP A 143 -2.78 4.99 -3.03
N VAL A 144 -3.76 5.23 -2.16
CA VAL A 144 -4.89 4.31 -1.91
C VAL A 144 -5.64 3.93 -3.19
N THR A 145 -5.71 4.85 -4.14
CA THR A 145 -6.40 4.64 -5.43
C THR A 145 -5.83 3.46 -6.20
N GLU A 146 -4.52 3.24 -6.13
CA GLU A 146 -3.85 2.11 -6.77
C GLU A 146 -4.30 0.74 -6.24
N THR A 147 -4.78 0.70 -4.99
CA THR A 147 -5.25 -0.55 -4.38
C THR A 147 -6.49 -1.13 -5.06
N LEU A 148 -7.22 -0.31 -5.80
CA LEU A 148 -8.43 -0.72 -6.54
C LEU A 148 -8.11 -1.36 -7.88
N ASN A 149 -6.89 -1.18 -8.38
CA ASN A 149 -6.49 -1.68 -9.70
C ASN A 149 -6.55 -3.22 -9.77
N GLY A 150 -7.30 -3.74 -10.74
CA GLY A 150 -7.48 -5.17 -10.96
C GLY A 150 -8.33 -5.90 -9.90
N ARG A 151 -8.87 -5.21 -8.89
CA ARG A 151 -9.70 -5.79 -7.83
C ARG A 151 -11.18 -5.53 -8.01
N VAL A 152 -11.50 -4.43 -8.64
CA VAL A 152 -12.89 -4.01 -8.85
C VAL A 152 -13.23 -4.09 -10.33
N GLY A 153 -14.12 -5.01 -10.70
CA GLY A 153 -14.55 -5.17 -12.08
C GLY A 153 -15.22 -3.90 -12.62
N GLY A 154 -14.82 -3.45 -13.83
CA GLY A 154 -15.34 -2.24 -14.46
C GLY A 154 -14.79 -0.94 -13.90
N VAL A 155 -13.71 -0.99 -13.11
CA VAL A 155 -12.96 0.18 -12.64
C VAL A 155 -11.59 0.17 -13.29
N LEU A 156 -11.26 1.24 -13.99
CA LEU A 156 -9.95 1.50 -14.57
C LEU A 156 -9.22 2.51 -13.69
N VAL A 157 -8.01 2.17 -13.30
CA VAL A 157 -7.14 3.03 -12.51
C VAL A 157 -5.97 3.44 -13.37
N ASN A 158 -5.87 4.73 -13.68
CA ASN A 158 -4.83 5.31 -14.52
C ASN A 158 -3.94 6.24 -13.72
N LYS A 159 -2.67 5.88 -13.57
CA LYS A 159 -1.65 6.74 -12.98
C LYS A 159 -1.12 7.70 -14.03
N THR A 160 -1.18 9.00 -13.78
CA THR A 160 -0.73 10.01 -14.75
C THR A 160 0.78 10.06 -14.90
N SER A 161 1.52 9.68 -13.84
CA SER A 161 2.98 9.66 -13.82
C SER A 161 3.46 8.71 -12.70
N ASN A 162 4.69 8.22 -12.81
CA ASN A 162 5.36 7.46 -11.74
C ASN A 162 6.13 8.33 -10.74
N ARG A 163 5.99 9.65 -10.82
CA ARG A 163 6.58 10.59 -9.86
C ARG A 163 5.91 10.46 -8.50
N PRO A 164 6.64 10.70 -7.42
CA PRO A 164 6.05 10.77 -6.07
C PRO A 164 4.89 11.77 -6.02
N GLY A 165 3.80 11.40 -5.36
CA GLY A 165 2.62 12.27 -5.22
C GLY A 165 1.87 12.60 -6.51
N SER A 166 2.12 11.87 -7.62
CA SER A 166 1.36 12.05 -8.86
C SER A 166 -0.09 11.63 -8.72
N ASP A 167 -0.98 12.27 -9.49
CA ASP A 167 -2.40 11.97 -9.47
C ASP A 167 -2.71 10.61 -10.12
N THR A 168 -3.59 9.85 -9.47
CA THR A 168 -4.17 8.63 -10.00
C THR A 168 -5.65 8.86 -10.26
N LYS A 169 -6.09 8.60 -11.49
CA LYS A 169 -7.48 8.79 -11.91
C LYS A 169 -8.23 7.46 -11.92
N ILE A 170 -9.49 7.53 -11.51
CA ILE A 170 -10.43 6.42 -11.58
C ILE A 170 -11.47 6.70 -12.65
N GLU A 171 -11.75 5.70 -13.48
CA GLU A 171 -12.87 5.69 -14.42
C GLU A 171 -13.72 4.46 -14.14
N ILE A 172 -15.04 4.66 -13.99
CA ILE A 172 -16.00 3.59 -13.74
C ILE A 172 -16.82 3.37 -15.00
N ARG A 173 -16.76 2.12 -15.56
CA ARG A 173 -17.48 1.71 -16.78
C ARG A 173 -17.10 2.52 -18.03
N GLY A 174 -15.92 3.16 -18.04
CA GLY A 174 -15.39 3.86 -19.20
C GLY A 174 -15.70 5.35 -19.23
N ILE A 175 -15.43 5.97 -20.36
CA ILE A 175 -15.56 7.41 -20.61
C ILE A 175 -16.99 7.75 -20.95
N ASN A 176 -17.63 8.61 -20.17
CA ASN A 176 -19.00 9.08 -20.39
C ASN A 176 -19.06 10.45 -21.10
N SER A 177 -17.99 11.24 -21.01
CA SER A 177 -17.93 12.59 -21.58
C SER A 177 -16.57 12.88 -22.21
N PHE A 178 -16.59 13.54 -23.37
CA PHE A 178 -15.37 14.04 -24.02
C PHE A 178 -14.93 15.41 -23.48
N ASN A 179 -15.87 16.21 -22.96
CA ASN A 179 -15.61 17.60 -22.58
C ASN A 179 -15.59 17.83 -21.06
N PHE A 180 -16.09 16.88 -20.28
CA PHE A 180 -16.18 17.00 -18.83
C PHE A 180 -15.37 15.88 -18.15
N SER A 181 -15.07 16.08 -16.87
CA SER A 181 -14.40 15.05 -16.06
C SER A 181 -15.21 13.76 -16.04
N ASN A 182 -14.52 12.62 -16.22
CA ASN A 182 -15.08 11.28 -16.09
C ASN A 182 -14.79 10.67 -14.72
N GLU A 183 -14.20 11.44 -13.80
CA GLU A 183 -13.93 10.98 -12.45
C GLU A 183 -15.24 10.75 -11.67
N PRO A 184 -15.31 9.70 -10.84
CA PRO A 184 -16.45 9.44 -9.98
C PRO A 184 -16.56 10.50 -8.87
N LEU A 185 -17.74 10.58 -8.26
CA LEU A 185 -17.90 11.32 -7.02
C LEU A 185 -17.26 10.55 -5.86
N TYR A 186 -16.39 11.19 -5.12
CA TYR A 186 -15.85 10.64 -3.88
C TYR A 186 -16.69 11.11 -2.69
N VAL A 187 -17.01 10.19 -1.78
CA VAL A 187 -17.74 10.48 -0.55
C VAL A 187 -16.94 9.89 0.62
N ILE A 188 -16.41 10.75 1.48
CA ILE A 188 -15.56 10.35 2.60
C ILE A 188 -16.34 10.57 3.88
N ASP A 189 -16.64 9.51 4.63
CA ASP A 189 -17.46 9.52 5.85
C ASP A 189 -18.78 10.32 5.68
N GLY A 190 -19.44 10.09 4.53
CA GLY A 190 -20.70 10.76 4.18
C GLY A 190 -20.56 12.17 3.57
N VAL A 191 -19.34 12.75 3.52
CA VAL A 191 -19.09 14.08 2.98
C VAL A 191 -18.55 13.98 1.55
N PRO A 192 -19.23 14.59 0.55
CA PRO A 192 -18.74 14.64 -0.81
C PRO A 192 -17.42 15.40 -0.94
N SER A 193 -16.41 14.78 -1.56
CA SER A 193 -15.08 15.35 -1.80
C SER A 193 -14.80 15.49 -3.29
N GLN A 194 -14.12 16.57 -3.67
CA GLN A 194 -13.66 16.81 -5.04
C GLN A 194 -12.18 16.43 -5.26
N THR A 195 -11.46 16.10 -4.19
CA THR A 195 -10.00 15.92 -4.21
C THR A 195 -9.57 14.44 -4.36
N GLY A 196 -10.50 13.52 -4.59
CA GLY A 196 -10.18 12.09 -4.69
C GLY A 196 -9.70 11.49 -3.36
N MET A 197 -8.94 10.41 -3.45
CA MET A 197 -8.45 9.63 -2.28
C MET A 197 -6.96 9.84 -1.97
N ARG A 198 -6.23 10.59 -2.78
CA ARG A 198 -4.77 10.74 -2.68
C ARG A 198 -4.28 11.21 -1.29
N HIS A 199 -5.09 12.03 -0.61
CA HIS A 199 -4.75 12.56 0.71
C HIS A 199 -5.04 11.59 1.85
N LEU A 200 -5.68 10.44 1.58
CA LEU A 200 -5.99 9.43 2.59
C LEU A 200 -4.82 8.46 2.81
N ASN A 201 -4.69 7.99 4.04
CA ASN A 201 -3.80 6.88 4.37
C ASN A 201 -4.58 5.57 4.32
N SER A 202 -4.07 4.56 3.60
CA SER A 202 -4.71 3.23 3.52
C SER A 202 -4.92 2.56 4.88
N ALA A 203 -4.06 2.86 5.85
CA ALA A 203 -4.17 2.35 7.21
C ALA A 203 -5.39 2.90 7.96
N ASP A 204 -5.90 4.08 7.55
CA ASP A 204 -7.04 4.76 8.19
C ASP A 204 -8.39 4.36 7.57
N ILE A 205 -8.39 3.57 6.48
CA ILE A 205 -9.60 3.19 5.76
C ILE A 205 -10.13 1.86 6.28
N GLU A 206 -11.44 1.80 6.55
CA GLU A 206 -12.18 0.59 6.90
C GLU A 206 -12.68 -0.13 5.65
N SER A 207 -13.35 0.60 4.75
CA SER A 207 -13.85 0.07 3.48
C SER A 207 -13.87 1.12 2.38
N ILE A 208 -13.84 0.65 1.13
CA ILE A 208 -14.12 1.43 -0.07
C ILE A 208 -15.25 0.71 -0.81
N ASP A 209 -16.39 1.37 -0.95
CA ASP A 209 -17.56 0.86 -1.63
C ASP A 209 -17.79 1.61 -2.94
N ILE A 210 -17.90 0.88 -4.04
CA ILE A 210 -18.01 1.47 -5.37
C ILE A 210 -19.39 1.22 -5.94
N LEU A 211 -20.17 2.31 -6.09
CA LEU A 211 -21.49 2.31 -6.71
C LEU A 211 -21.32 2.54 -8.22
N LYS A 212 -21.57 1.48 -8.99
CA LYS A 212 -21.37 1.52 -10.45
C LYS A 212 -22.64 1.76 -11.23
N ASP A 213 -23.79 1.47 -10.64
CA ASP A 213 -25.10 1.56 -11.31
C ASP A 213 -25.82 2.85 -10.99
N ALA A 214 -26.59 3.36 -11.94
CA ALA A 214 -27.39 4.55 -11.78
C ALA A 214 -28.42 4.42 -10.62
N SER A 215 -28.97 3.22 -10.40
CA SER A 215 -29.90 2.97 -9.30
C SER A 215 -29.26 3.16 -7.91
N SER A 216 -28.04 2.68 -7.72
CA SER A 216 -27.30 2.83 -6.46
C SER A 216 -26.72 4.23 -6.26
N SER A 217 -26.36 4.93 -7.35
CA SER A 217 -25.80 6.29 -7.32
C SER A 217 -26.85 7.40 -7.36
N ALA A 218 -28.14 7.08 -7.62
CA ALA A 218 -29.22 8.06 -7.80
C ALA A 218 -29.37 9.04 -6.61
N ILE A 219 -29.11 8.60 -5.39
CA ILE A 219 -29.17 9.43 -4.18
C ILE A 219 -28.20 10.63 -4.21
N TYR A 220 -27.11 10.53 -5.01
CA TYR A 220 -26.15 11.60 -5.20
C TYR A 220 -26.47 12.53 -6.39
N GLY A 221 -27.63 12.27 -7.07
CA GLY A 221 -28.10 13.05 -8.20
C GLY A 221 -27.13 13.05 -9.39
N SER A 222 -27.08 14.16 -10.13
CA SER A 222 -26.22 14.30 -11.32
C SER A 222 -24.73 14.17 -11.02
N ARG A 223 -24.29 14.46 -9.80
CA ARG A 223 -22.88 14.29 -9.38
C ARG A 223 -22.45 12.82 -9.35
N GLY A 224 -23.38 11.89 -9.17
CA GLY A 224 -23.14 10.45 -9.22
C GLY A 224 -23.18 9.81 -10.61
N ALA A 225 -23.30 10.60 -11.69
CA ALA A 225 -23.45 10.08 -13.05
C ALA A 225 -22.26 9.22 -13.53
N ASN A 226 -21.04 9.53 -13.08
CA ASN A 226 -19.83 8.77 -13.38
C ASN A 226 -19.54 7.67 -12.36
N GLY A 227 -20.54 7.31 -11.51
CA GLY A 227 -20.37 6.42 -10.37
C GLY A 227 -19.96 7.17 -9.10
N VAL A 228 -19.98 6.45 -7.98
CA VAL A 228 -19.65 6.99 -6.65
C VAL A 228 -18.68 6.04 -5.95
N VAL A 229 -17.63 6.60 -5.37
CA VAL A 229 -16.67 5.90 -4.51
C VAL A 229 -16.88 6.37 -3.08
N ILE A 230 -17.42 5.50 -2.25
CA ILE A 230 -17.69 5.78 -0.84
C ILE A 230 -16.52 5.23 -0.04
N ILE A 231 -15.89 6.08 0.74
CA ILE A 231 -14.77 5.74 1.61
C ILE A 231 -15.25 5.88 3.05
N THR A 232 -15.17 4.79 3.78
CA THR A 232 -15.41 4.78 5.23
C THR A 232 -14.08 4.68 5.94
N THR A 233 -13.77 5.68 6.76
CA THR A 233 -12.54 5.63 7.58
C THR A 233 -12.78 4.78 8.82
N LYS A 234 -11.70 4.31 9.45
CA LYS A 234 -11.75 3.61 10.72
C LYS A 234 -12.25 4.57 11.80
N GLY A 235 -13.55 4.66 11.93
CA GLY A 235 -14.23 5.49 12.92
C GLY A 235 -14.27 4.85 14.30
N ALA A 236 -14.94 5.54 15.21
CA ALA A 236 -15.25 5.05 16.54
C ALA A 236 -16.31 3.94 16.47
N ASN A 237 -15.97 2.78 15.92
CA ASN A 237 -16.86 1.63 15.87
C ASN A 237 -17.02 1.00 17.26
N LYS A 238 -18.16 0.36 17.51
CA LYS A 238 -18.51 -0.34 18.75
C LYS A 238 -17.51 -1.47 19.06
N ARG A 239 -16.32 -1.12 19.52
CA ARG A 239 -15.31 -2.07 20.00
C ARG A 239 -15.19 -1.92 21.49
N GLN A 240 -15.56 -2.97 22.21
CA GLN A 240 -15.26 -3.04 23.65
C GLN A 240 -13.75 -3.25 23.82
N GLY A 241 -13.15 -2.49 24.73
CA GLY A 241 -11.73 -2.55 25.02
C GLY A 241 -10.90 -1.45 24.35
N PHE A 242 -9.59 -1.57 24.48
CA PHE A 242 -8.60 -0.65 23.94
C PHE A 242 -7.61 -1.40 23.04
N ASN A 243 -7.39 -0.90 21.83
CA ASN A 243 -6.51 -1.50 20.86
C ASN A 243 -5.55 -0.46 20.32
N ILE A 244 -4.28 -0.81 20.17
CA ILE A 244 -3.28 0.00 19.49
C ILE A 244 -2.74 -0.83 18.33
N ASP A 245 -2.81 -0.27 17.13
CA ASP A 245 -2.27 -0.87 15.93
C ASP A 245 -1.14 0.00 15.39
N TYR A 246 -0.01 -0.62 15.08
CA TYR A 246 1.08 0.01 14.35
C TYR A 246 1.28 -0.70 13.01
N SER A 247 1.39 0.08 11.95
CA SER A 247 1.73 -0.41 10.61
C SER A 247 2.86 0.43 10.05
N GLY A 248 3.90 -0.23 9.54
CA GLY A 248 5.02 0.48 8.95
C GLY A 248 5.71 -0.35 7.88
N TYR A 249 6.27 0.33 6.90
CA TYR A 249 7.12 -0.29 5.89
C TYR A 249 8.23 0.65 5.42
N VAL A 250 9.30 0.04 4.91
CA VAL A 250 10.40 0.70 4.23
C VAL A 250 10.60 -0.02 2.90
N GLY A 251 10.60 0.72 1.80
CA GLY A 251 10.76 0.19 0.46
C GLY A 251 11.86 0.89 -0.30
N PHE A 252 12.55 0.16 -1.18
CA PHE A 252 13.56 0.69 -2.09
C PHE A 252 13.04 0.58 -3.53
N LYS A 253 13.13 1.67 -4.28
CA LYS A 253 12.83 1.72 -5.71
C LYS A 253 14.14 1.82 -6.49
N THR A 254 14.30 0.99 -7.51
CA THR A 254 15.49 0.96 -8.36
C THR A 254 15.05 1.08 -9.81
N PRO A 255 15.70 1.92 -10.63
CA PRO A 255 15.41 2.02 -12.05
C PRO A 255 15.80 0.70 -12.76
N THR A 256 14.80 -0.03 -13.27
CA THR A 256 15.03 -1.37 -13.86
C THR A 256 15.37 -1.35 -15.34
N ARG A 257 14.89 -0.34 -16.09
CA ARG A 257 15.02 -0.27 -17.56
C ARG A 257 16.11 0.66 -18.09
N ILE A 258 16.83 1.38 -17.23
CA ILE A 258 17.92 2.25 -17.67
C ILE A 258 19.00 1.49 -18.43
N PRO A 259 19.46 0.30 -18.01
CA PRO A 259 20.43 -0.46 -18.78
C PRO A 259 19.97 -0.81 -20.20
N GLU A 260 18.68 -1.15 -20.39
CA GLU A 260 18.10 -1.45 -21.69
C GLU A 260 18.00 -0.19 -22.58
N MET A 261 17.62 0.95 -21.99
CA MET A 261 17.55 2.22 -22.71
C MET A 261 18.93 2.65 -23.23
N ILE A 262 19.97 2.49 -22.40
CA ILE A 262 21.34 2.80 -22.79
C ILE A 262 21.82 1.88 -23.94
N GLY A 263 21.53 0.58 -23.84
CA GLY A 263 21.83 -0.37 -24.91
C GLY A 263 21.14 -0.03 -26.24
N ASN A 264 19.92 0.54 -26.16
CA ASN A 264 19.13 0.95 -27.33
C ASN A 264 19.51 2.34 -27.86
N MET A 265 20.16 3.21 -27.07
CA MET A 265 20.59 4.54 -27.45
C MET A 265 22.01 4.55 -28.09
N GLY A 266 22.66 3.41 -28.09
CA GLY A 266 24.05 3.26 -28.54
C GLY A 266 25.05 3.73 -27.49
N ASN A 267 26.24 3.15 -27.54
CA ASN A 267 27.39 3.71 -26.83
C ASN A 267 27.89 4.96 -27.57
N GLY A 268 28.84 5.68 -26.99
CA GLY A 268 29.35 6.90 -27.62
C GLY A 268 29.91 6.69 -29.02
N LEU A 269 30.51 5.53 -29.35
CA LEU A 269 30.98 5.19 -30.67
C LEU A 269 29.82 5.01 -31.66
N GLU A 270 28.82 4.23 -31.32
CA GLU A 270 27.62 4.05 -32.14
C GLU A 270 26.91 5.37 -32.43
N TYR A 271 26.83 6.27 -31.43
CA TYR A 271 26.31 7.62 -31.64
C TYR A 271 27.12 8.39 -32.66
N VAL A 272 28.46 8.36 -32.57
CA VAL A 272 29.35 9.05 -33.51
C VAL A 272 29.20 8.48 -34.93
N ASP A 273 29.16 7.15 -35.08
CA ASP A 273 28.96 6.47 -36.35
C ASP A 273 27.60 6.83 -36.97
N TYR A 274 26.56 6.79 -36.20
CA TYR A 274 25.21 7.18 -36.61
C TYR A 274 25.16 8.65 -37.07
N ARG A 275 25.71 9.56 -36.29
CA ARG A 275 25.78 10.99 -36.63
C ARG A 275 26.62 11.23 -37.89
N THR A 276 27.71 10.52 -38.02
CA THR A 276 28.57 10.60 -39.21
C THR A 276 27.85 10.11 -40.47
N ALA A 277 27.11 9.00 -40.36
CA ALA A 277 26.32 8.48 -41.47
C ALA A 277 25.20 9.45 -41.90
N LEU A 278 24.49 10.04 -40.93
CA LEU A 278 23.46 11.07 -41.20
C LEU A 278 24.05 12.31 -41.87
N TRP A 279 25.23 12.76 -41.43
CA TRP A 279 25.90 13.93 -41.96
C TRP A 279 26.34 13.68 -43.39
N LYS A 280 26.94 12.52 -43.68
CA LYS A 280 27.29 12.08 -45.03
C LYS A 280 26.08 12.03 -45.96
N LYS A 281 24.97 11.46 -45.48
CA LYS A 281 23.71 11.38 -46.25
C LYS A 281 23.16 12.77 -46.60
N LYS A 282 23.30 13.75 -45.70
CA LYS A 282 22.76 15.09 -45.89
C LYS A 282 23.66 15.99 -46.77
N TYR A 283 24.97 15.89 -46.62
CA TYR A 283 25.92 16.84 -47.22
C TYR A 283 26.93 16.23 -48.19
N GLY A 284 26.88 14.89 -48.39
CA GLY A 284 27.86 14.16 -49.25
C GLY A 284 29.21 13.92 -48.57
N ASP A 285 30.09 13.16 -49.23
CA ASP A 285 31.40 12.76 -48.66
C ASP A 285 32.36 13.94 -48.40
N ALA A 286 32.23 15.05 -49.14
CA ALA A 286 33.04 16.27 -48.93
C ALA A 286 32.72 16.98 -47.58
N SER A 287 31.67 16.59 -46.91
CA SER A 287 31.23 17.21 -45.65
C SER A 287 32.07 16.83 -44.43
N LEU A 288 32.86 15.76 -44.51
CA LEU A 288 33.71 15.29 -43.40
C LEU A 288 34.88 16.24 -43.08
N SER A 289 35.21 17.16 -43.97
CA SER A 289 36.19 18.21 -43.76
C SER A 289 35.59 19.50 -43.13
N ARG A 290 34.25 19.57 -42.90
CA ARG A 290 33.62 20.69 -42.21
C ARG A 290 33.75 20.52 -40.70
N PRO A 291 34.31 21.51 -39.99
CA PRO A 291 34.61 21.39 -38.56
C PRO A 291 33.38 21.45 -37.64
N ASP A 292 32.21 21.76 -38.17
CA ASP A 292 31.03 22.16 -37.36
C ASP A 292 30.16 21.00 -36.84
N PHE A 293 30.59 19.76 -37.09
CA PHE A 293 29.81 18.59 -36.68
C PHE A 293 30.01 18.22 -35.20
N LEU A 294 31.26 18.32 -34.72
CA LEU A 294 31.64 18.07 -33.34
C LEU A 294 32.47 19.24 -32.83
N THR A 295 32.25 19.67 -31.62
CA THR A 295 33.09 20.63 -30.92
C THR A 295 34.48 20.04 -30.67
N ASP A 296 35.47 20.87 -30.40
CA ASP A 296 36.83 20.40 -30.11
C ASP A 296 36.88 19.58 -28.83
N ASP A 297 36.04 19.89 -27.84
CA ASP A 297 35.89 19.09 -26.64
C ASP A 297 35.29 17.72 -26.95
N GLU A 298 34.23 17.64 -27.77
CA GLU A 298 33.65 16.35 -28.18
C GLU A 298 34.69 15.49 -28.92
N LYS A 299 35.49 16.08 -29.85
CA LYS A 299 36.58 15.37 -30.54
C LYS A 299 37.62 14.85 -29.55
N ARG A 300 38.01 15.66 -28.55
CA ARG A 300 38.92 15.27 -27.49
C ARG A 300 38.37 14.08 -26.70
N ARG A 301 37.13 14.17 -26.26
CA ARG A 301 36.46 13.12 -25.47
C ARG A 301 36.33 11.81 -26.24
N ILE A 302 35.91 11.88 -27.49
CA ILE A 302 35.83 10.72 -28.40
C ILE A 302 37.21 10.05 -28.54
N LYS A 303 38.27 10.84 -28.74
CA LYS A 303 39.64 10.32 -28.86
C LYS A 303 40.12 9.60 -27.62
N HIS A 304 39.63 10.00 -26.42
CA HIS A 304 39.99 9.38 -25.14
C HIS A 304 38.98 8.33 -24.69
N GLY A 305 37.92 8.07 -25.46
CA GLY A 305 36.86 7.14 -25.08
C GLY A 305 36.01 7.61 -23.86
N GLU A 306 35.94 8.94 -23.68
CA GLU A 306 35.17 9.56 -22.59
C GLU A 306 33.74 9.82 -23.05
N TYR A 307 32.80 9.06 -22.51
CA TYR A 307 31.37 9.21 -22.77
C TYR A 307 30.58 9.43 -21.48
N TYR A 308 29.49 10.17 -21.59
CA TYR A 308 28.65 10.52 -20.45
C TYR A 308 27.29 9.82 -20.53
N ASP A 309 26.93 9.10 -19.49
CA ASP A 309 25.66 8.38 -19.39
C ASP A 309 24.65 9.22 -18.63
N TRP A 310 24.00 10.13 -19.37
CA TRP A 310 23.07 11.11 -18.83
C TRP A 310 21.93 10.49 -18.01
N LEU A 311 21.35 9.39 -18.49
CA LEU A 311 20.20 8.77 -17.85
C LEU A 311 20.60 8.06 -16.55
N ARG A 312 21.76 7.43 -16.53
CA ARG A 312 22.27 6.76 -15.33
C ARG A 312 22.63 7.77 -14.25
N GLU A 313 23.33 8.82 -14.61
CA GLU A 313 23.79 9.84 -13.66
C GLU A 313 22.63 10.65 -13.04
N LEU A 314 21.52 10.83 -13.78
CA LEU A 314 20.32 11.47 -13.26
C LEU A 314 19.45 10.54 -12.44
N SER A 315 19.66 9.23 -12.53
CA SER A 315 18.83 8.24 -11.87
C SER A 315 19.46 7.80 -10.56
N GLN A 316 18.63 7.64 -9.56
CA GLN A 316 19.05 7.20 -8.23
C GLN A 316 18.12 6.13 -7.68
N ASN A 317 18.63 5.38 -6.71
CA ASN A 317 17.76 4.56 -5.87
C ASN A 317 16.96 5.46 -4.95
N ALA A 318 15.68 5.21 -4.85
CA ALA A 318 14.77 6.01 -4.03
C ALA A 318 14.23 5.22 -2.85
N LEU A 319 13.99 5.92 -1.75
CA LEU A 319 13.46 5.36 -0.52
C LEU A 319 11.99 5.72 -0.37
N THR A 320 11.19 4.77 0.05
CA THR A 320 9.81 5.01 0.49
C THR A 320 9.68 4.52 1.92
N THR A 321 9.20 5.37 2.82
CA THR A 321 8.92 5.02 4.21
C THR A 321 7.51 5.40 4.58
N SER A 322 6.82 4.52 5.32
CA SER A 322 5.48 4.80 5.84
C SER A 322 5.36 4.24 7.24
N HIS A 323 4.79 5.04 8.13
CA HIS A 323 4.52 4.68 9.51
C HIS A 323 3.14 5.18 9.89
N SER A 324 2.33 4.33 10.47
CA SER A 324 1.03 4.72 11.01
C SER A 324 0.79 4.05 12.35
N VAL A 325 0.23 4.82 13.27
CA VAL A 325 -0.20 4.37 14.59
C VAL A 325 -1.67 4.72 14.74
N SER A 326 -2.48 3.77 15.14
CA SER A 326 -3.89 4.03 15.48
C SER A 326 -4.24 3.44 16.83
N ALA A 327 -5.06 4.17 17.57
CA ALA A 327 -5.64 3.74 18.83
C ALA A 327 -7.17 3.76 18.69
N THR A 328 -7.80 2.64 18.96
CA THR A 328 -9.26 2.52 18.95
C THR A 328 -9.74 1.91 20.25
N GLY A 329 -10.89 2.32 20.71
CA GLY A 329 -11.44 1.75 21.93
C GLY A 329 -12.81 2.27 22.24
N GLY A 330 -13.37 1.73 23.32
CA GLY A 330 -14.67 2.21 23.77
C GLY A 330 -15.30 1.37 24.85
N THR A 331 -16.45 1.87 25.26
CA THR A 331 -17.42 1.23 26.17
C THR A 331 -18.73 1.05 25.41
N ASP A 332 -19.78 0.56 26.07
CA ASP A 332 -21.12 0.46 25.48
C ASP A 332 -21.68 1.83 25.03
N LYS A 333 -21.24 2.93 25.67
CA LYS A 333 -21.74 4.28 25.39
C LYS A 333 -20.79 5.17 24.63
N LEU A 334 -19.50 5.04 24.85
CA LEU A 334 -18.48 5.90 24.22
C LEU A 334 -17.55 5.04 23.39
N SER A 335 -17.35 5.40 22.14
CA SER A 335 -16.32 4.83 21.28
C SER A 335 -15.42 5.94 20.76
N PHE A 336 -14.15 5.65 20.58
CA PHE A 336 -13.18 6.59 20.02
C PHE A 336 -12.21 5.89 19.06
N SER A 337 -11.71 6.67 18.14
CA SER A 337 -10.58 6.34 17.27
C SER A 337 -9.63 7.54 17.17
N PHE A 338 -8.35 7.25 17.14
CA PHE A 338 -7.30 8.21 16.90
C PHE A 338 -6.24 7.58 16.01
N GLY A 339 -5.77 8.29 15.01
CA GLY A 339 -4.72 7.82 14.10
C GLY A 339 -3.74 8.92 13.76
N LEU A 340 -2.48 8.55 13.60
CA LEU A 340 -1.41 9.37 13.07
C LEU A 340 -0.68 8.59 11.99
N GLY A 341 -0.37 9.23 10.86
CA GLY A 341 0.36 8.63 9.76
C GLY A 341 1.44 9.57 9.23
N TYR A 342 2.56 8.99 8.83
CA TYR A 342 3.64 9.64 8.12
C TYR A 342 4.02 8.80 6.91
N LEU A 343 4.13 9.43 5.75
CA LEU A 343 4.62 8.85 4.51
C LEU A 343 5.65 9.78 3.90
N LYS A 344 6.79 9.23 3.51
CA LYS A 344 7.76 9.87 2.64
C LYS A 344 8.08 8.96 1.47
N ASP A 345 8.00 9.51 0.28
CA ASP A 345 8.25 8.82 -0.98
C ASP A 345 9.22 9.61 -1.84
N ASP A 346 10.47 9.16 -1.96
CA ASP A 346 11.49 9.81 -2.77
C ASP A 346 11.39 9.36 -4.24
N GLY A 347 11.75 10.25 -5.16
CA GLY A 347 11.79 10.01 -6.59
C GLY A 347 13.09 9.35 -7.06
N MET A 348 13.01 8.65 -8.18
CA MET A 348 14.18 8.04 -8.82
C MET A 348 14.96 9.01 -9.70
N VAL A 349 14.51 10.25 -9.87
CA VAL A 349 15.15 11.28 -10.70
C VAL A 349 15.26 12.58 -9.88
N GLY A 350 16.47 13.08 -9.74
CA GLY A 350 16.72 14.34 -9.05
C GLY A 350 16.28 14.34 -7.60
N ASP A 351 15.65 15.43 -7.17
CA ASP A 351 15.19 15.68 -5.81
C ASP A 351 13.66 15.56 -5.64
N GLU A 352 13.00 14.90 -6.60
CA GLU A 352 11.57 14.64 -6.53
C GLU A 352 11.20 13.90 -5.23
N SER A 353 10.18 14.38 -4.52
CA SER A 353 9.71 13.74 -3.31
C SER A 353 8.25 14.07 -3.00
N PHE A 354 7.62 13.23 -2.21
CA PHE A 354 6.29 13.43 -1.67
C PHE A 354 6.29 13.09 -0.18
N GLU A 355 5.80 14.01 0.63
CA GLU A 355 5.59 13.80 2.06
C GLU A 355 4.12 14.01 2.40
N ARG A 356 3.59 13.13 3.26
CA ARG A 356 2.23 13.22 3.78
C ARG A 356 2.21 12.93 5.26
N ILE A 357 1.62 13.86 6.02
CA ILE A 357 1.29 13.66 7.43
C ILE A 357 -0.23 13.61 7.54
N THR A 358 -0.76 12.58 8.19
CA THR A 358 -2.19 12.42 8.40
C THR A 358 -2.50 12.34 9.89
N ALA A 359 -3.64 12.91 10.28
CA ALA A 359 -4.22 12.74 11.60
C ALA A 359 -5.73 12.53 11.47
N ASN A 360 -6.26 11.57 12.20
CA ASN A 360 -7.71 11.35 12.28
C ASN A 360 -8.17 11.22 13.74
N ILE A 361 -9.37 11.68 14.00
CA ILE A 361 -10.04 11.56 15.29
C ILE A 361 -11.50 11.23 15.04
N GLY A 362 -11.99 10.17 15.65
CA GLY A 362 -13.40 9.81 15.66
C GLY A 362 -13.89 9.66 17.10
N LEU A 363 -15.05 10.21 17.41
CA LEU A 363 -15.72 10.05 18.67
C LEU A 363 -17.20 9.76 18.41
N GLU A 364 -17.76 8.72 19.02
CA GLU A 364 -19.19 8.43 18.98
C GLU A 364 -19.70 8.26 20.42
N TYR A 365 -20.77 8.95 20.75
CA TYR A 365 -21.46 8.79 22.01
C TYR A 365 -22.89 8.30 21.78
N ARG A 366 -23.26 7.22 22.44
CA ARG A 366 -24.57 6.59 22.37
C ARG A 366 -25.36 6.89 23.63
N PHE A 367 -26.37 7.73 23.47
CA PHE A 367 -27.29 8.07 24.56
C PHE A 367 -28.23 6.90 24.89
N SER A 368 -28.70 6.21 23.85
CA SER A 368 -29.59 5.04 23.94
C SER A 368 -29.37 4.16 22.69
N ASP A 369 -30.05 3.00 22.63
CA ASP A 369 -30.00 2.12 21.45
C ASP A 369 -30.56 2.78 20.18
N LYS A 370 -31.34 3.86 20.32
CA LYS A 370 -31.96 4.58 19.21
C LYS A 370 -31.35 5.95 18.94
N PHE A 371 -30.53 6.47 19.83
CA PHE A 371 -29.98 7.83 19.69
C PHE A 371 -28.50 7.87 19.95
N LYS A 372 -27.74 8.29 18.93
CA LYS A 372 -26.30 8.46 18.99
C LYS A 372 -25.86 9.76 18.29
N THR A 373 -24.71 10.24 18.70
CA THR A 373 -24.01 11.38 18.07
C THR A 373 -22.56 11.06 17.88
N GLY A 374 -21.95 11.64 16.88
CA GLY A 374 -20.53 11.47 16.64
C GLY A 374 -19.92 12.64 15.91
N ILE A 375 -18.60 12.70 16.01
CA ILE A 375 -17.75 13.61 15.25
C ILE A 375 -16.60 12.82 14.63
N ASN A 376 -16.28 13.13 13.39
CA ASN A 376 -15.09 12.63 12.71
C ASN A 376 -14.32 13.81 12.16
N SER A 377 -13.01 13.79 12.34
CA SER A 377 -12.10 14.77 11.76
C SER A 377 -10.93 14.06 11.12
N TYR A 378 -10.57 14.48 9.92
CA TYR A 378 -9.43 14.00 9.19
C TYR A 378 -8.61 15.17 8.65
N VAL A 379 -7.32 15.17 8.93
CA VAL A 379 -6.39 16.19 8.45
C VAL A 379 -5.26 15.49 7.68
N SER A 380 -4.91 16.02 6.51
CA SER A 380 -3.78 15.57 5.72
C SER A 380 -2.98 16.78 5.24
N LEU A 381 -1.71 16.81 5.61
CA LEU A 381 -0.74 17.80 5.18
C LEU A 381 0.18 17.11 4.15
N ASN A 382 0.18 17.63 2.92
CA ASN A 382 0.93 17.04 1.83
C ASN A 382 1.91 18.07 1.28
N ASN A 383 3.16 17.67 1.16
CA ASN A 383 4.20 18.44 0.50
C ASN A 383 4.78 17.61 -0.65
N THR A 384 4.83 18.18 -1.85
CA THR A 384 5.36 17.55 -3.06
C THR A 384 6.46 18.43 -3.64
N ASN A 385 7.67 17.88 -3.73
CA ASN A 385 8.69 18.46 -4.58
C ASN A 385 8.58 17.82 -5.97
N GLU A 386 8.09 18.58 -6.95
CA GLU A 386 7.88 18.09 -8.32
C GLU A 386 9.18 18.01 -9.12
N GLY A 387 10.30 18.52 -8.58
CA GLY A 387 11.58 18.54 -9.26
C GLY A 387 11.56 19.28 -10.62
N ALA A 388 12.54 19.00 -11.45
CA ALA A 388 12.68 19.57 -12.80
C ALA A 388 11.97 18.69 -13.84
N ASN A 389 10.79 19.10 -14.29
CA ASN A 389 9.95 18.34 -15.22
C ASN A 389 10.68 17.91 -16.52
N ASP A 390 11.58 18.75 -17.03
CA ASP A 390 12.22 18.54 -18.34
C ASP A 390 13.64 17.94 -18.23
N ALA A 391 14.16 17.74 -17.01
CA ALA A 391 15.53 17.26 -16.83
C ALA A 391 15.78 15.89 -17.52
N LEU A 392 14.86 14.94 -17.29
CA LEU A 392 14.96 13.61 -17.91
C LEU A 392 14.81 13.68 -19.44
N ILE A 393 13.89 14.52 -19.94
CA ILE A 393 13.67 14.74 -21.36
C ILE A 393 14.92 15.37 -21.99
N ASN A 394 15.50 16.37 -21.34
CA ASN A 394 16.74 17.00 -21.83
C ASN A 394 17.91 16.02 -21.82
N ALA A 395 18.05 15.21 -20.78
CA ALA A 395 19.04 14.14 -20.70
C ALA A 395 18.92 13.14 -21.87
N TYR A 396 17.69 12.81 -22.24
CA TYR A 396 17.43 11.90 -23.36
C TYR A 396 17.89 12.47 -24.70
N PHE A 397 17.84 13.80 -24.88
CA PHE A 397 18.26 14.48 -26.14
C PHE A 397 19.72 14.89 -26.15
N LEU A 398 20.42 14.86 -25.01
CA LEU A 398 21.84 15.22 -24.99
C LEU A 398 22.70 14.07 -25.48
N PRO A 399 23.69 14.36 -26.35
CA PRO A 399 24.58 13.32 -26.83
C PRO A 399 25.54 12.84 -25.75
N PRO A 400 25.93 11.56 -25.78
CA PRO A 400 26.89 11.00 -24.82
C PRO A 400 28.29 11.57 -24.94
N THR A 401 28.59 12.32 -26.01
CA THR A 401 29.88 12.96 -26.29
C THR A 401 30.09 14.26 -25.53
N VAL A 402 29.05 14.85 -24.95
CA VAL A 402 29.15 16.10 -24.20
C VAL A 402 29.18 15.88 -22.67
N SER A 403 29.86 16.77 -21.96
CA SER A 403 29.98 16.79 -20.50
C SER A 403 28.96 17.77 -19.88
N PRO A 404 28.43 17.47 -18.70
CA PRO A 404 27.71 18.47 -17.91
C PRO A 404 28.62 19.52 -17.28
N TYR A 405 29.92 19.28 -17.21
CA TYR A 405 30.90 20.11 -16.50
C TYR A 405 31.79 20.92 -17.45
N ASP A 406 32.10 22.12 -17.02
CA ASP A 406 33.19 22.93 -17.57
C ASP A 406 34.55 22.43 -17.04
N LYS A 407 35.64 23.05 -17.53
CA LYS A 407 37.03 22.69 -17.17
C LYS A 407 37.36 22.90 -15.70
N ASP A 408 36.66 23.79 -15.01
CA ASP A 408 36.79 24.07 -13.58
C ASP A 408 35.93 23.17 -12.70
N GLY A 409 35.13 22.28 -13.31
CA GLY A 409 34.22 21.36 -12.60
C GLY A 409 32.84 21.95 -12.28
N SER A 410 32.56 23.19 -12.68
CA SER A 410 31.23 23.78 -12.57
C SER A 410 30.28 23.25 -13.63
N TYR A 411 28.97 23.30 -13.40
CA TYR A 411 27.99 22.91 -14.40
C TYR A 411 27.91 23.93 -15.54
N LEU A 412 27.98 23.42 -16.76
CA LEU A 412 27.68 24.20 -17.98
C LEU A 412 26.15 24.44 -18.02
N PHE A 413 25.70 25.65 -18.29
CA PHE A 413 24.29 25.95 -18.48
C PHE A 413 23.73 25.22 -19.71
N ASN A 414 24.43 25.28 -20.83
CA ASN A 414 24.16 24.51 -22.05
C ASN A 414 25.37 23.63 -22.35
N CYS A 415 25.16 22.32 -22.38
CA CYS A 415 26.24 21.35 -22.68
C CYS A 415 26.68 21.38 -24.12
N GLN A 416 25.84 21.86 -25.04
CA GLN A 416 26.14 22.06 -26.47
C GLN A 416 25.84 23.51 -26.89
N PRO A 417 26.78 24.24 -27.44
CA PRO A 417 26.57 25.64 -27.89
C PRO A 417 25.44 25.81 -28.91
N THR A 418 25.18 24.76 -29.71
CA THR A 418 24.18 24.76 -30.79
C THR A 418 22.82 24.19 -30.34
N SER A 419 22.71 23.73 -29.10
CA SER A 419 21.49 23.12 -28.55
C SER A 419 20.77 24.12 -27.65
N SER A 420 19.45 24.17 -27.76
CA SER A 420 18.60 24.87 -26.80
C SER A 420 18.35 24.07 -25.52
N LYS A 421 18.96 22.90 -25.38
CA LYS A 421 18.75 22.02 -24.22
C LYS A 421 19.62 22.46 -23.06
N ILE A 422 18.95 22.82 -21.97
CA ILE A 422 19.59 23.19 -20.70
C ILE A 422 20.17 21.90 -20.07
N ASN A 423 21.29 22.04 -19.41
CA ASN A 423 21.90 20.99 -18.62
C ASN A 423 20.91 20.46 -17.56
N PRO A 424 20.59 19.15 -17.57
CA PRO A 424 19.65 18.57 -16.62
C PRO A 424 20.00 18.81 -15.15
N PHE A 425 21.29 18.82 -14.81
CA PHE A 425 21.73 19.09 -13.41
C PHE A 425 21.46 20.52 -13.00
N VAL A 426 21.71 21.48 -13.88
CA VAL A 426 21.38 22.89 -13.65
C VAL A 426 19.86 23.08 -13.48
N GLN A 427 19.07 22.31 -14.24
CA GLN A 427 17.62 22.36 -14.10
C GLN A 427 17.17 21.83 -12.73
N ILE A 428 17.74 20.72 -12.25
CA ILE A 428 17.42 20.13 -10.95
C ILE A 428 17.79 21.11 -9.83
N GLU A 429 18.97 21.73 -9.90
CA GLU A 429 19.40 22.68 -8.86
C GLU A 429 18.55 23.96 -8.80
N ASN A 430 18.10 24.45 -9.95
CA ASN A 430 17.45 25.76 -10.04
C ASN A 430 15.90 25.68 -10.09
N ASN A 431 15.30 24.55 -10.47
CA ASN A 431 13.85 24.41 -10.58
C ASN A 431 13.28 23.69 -9.36
N LYS A 432 13.22 24.38 -8.23
CA LYS A 432 12.49 23.87 -7.06
C LYS A 432 11.01 24.20 -7.21
N ARG A 433 10.21 23.19 -7.42
CA ARG A 433 8.75 23.29 -7.54
C ARG A 433 8.10 22.57 -6.37
N GLU A 434 7.92 23.31 -5.30
CA GLU A 434 7.22 22.84 -4.11
C GLU A 434 5.71 23.11 -4.24
N LYS A 435 4.92 22.10 -3.94
CA LYS A 435 3.47 22.16 -3.93
C LYS A 435 2.96 21.65 -2.60
N GLU A 436 2.32 22.52 -1.85
CA GLU A 436 1.60 22.17 -0.64
C GLU A 436 0.12 21.96 -0.94
N ALA A 437 -0.44 20.87 -0.43
CA ALA A 437 -1.86 20.57 -0.56
C ALA A 437 -2.39 20.04 0.77
N ASN A 438 -3.07 20.91 1.51
CA ASN A 438 -3.65 20.59 2.80
C ASN A 438 -5.12 20.22 2.64
N TYR A 439 -5.51 19.11 3.26
CA TYR A 439 -6.89 18.64 3.27
C TYR A 439 -7.37 18.51 4.70
N THR A 440 -8.54 19.06 4.98
CA THR A 440 -9.20 18.92 6.27
C THR A 440 -10.67 18.57 6.04
N ASN A 441 -11.12 17.50 6.66
CA ASN A 441 -12.52 17.12 6.72
C ASN A 441 -12.95 17.10 8.19
N PHE A 442 -14.08 17.72 8.46
CA PHE A 442 -14.73 17.67 9.77
C PHE A 442 -16.22 17.37 9.54
N SER A 443 -16.70 16.32 10.15
CA SER A 443 -18.10 15.95 10.09
C SER A 443 -18.66 15.66 11.48
N GLY A 444 -19.93 16.00 11.68
CA GLY A 444 -20.66 15.67 12.88
C GLY A 444 -22.05 15.16 12.50
N TYR A 445 -22.57 14.23 13.26
CA TYR A 445 -23.88 13.65 13.01
C TYR A 445 -24.68 13.41 14.29
N LEU A 446 -25.98 13.44 14.13
CA LEU A 446 -26.98 12.99 15.10
C LEU A 446 -27.83 11.95 14.40
N GLU A 447 -27.99 10.79 15.00
CA GLU A 447 -28.78 9.69 14.46
C GLU A 447 -29.81 9.23 15.49
N TYR A 448 -31.07 9.11 15.05
CA TYR A 448 -32.20 8.68 15.88
C TYR A 448 -32.92 7.53 15.24
#